data_1e992d514f4d94ae235a7f1b44cf51ec
#
_entry.id   1e992d514f4d94ae235a7f1b44cf51ec
#
_cell.length_a   1.000
_cell.length_b   1.000
_cell.length_c   1.000
_cell.angle_alpha   90.00
_cell.angle_beta   90.00
_cell.angle_gamma   90.00
#
_symmetry.space_group_name_H-M   'P 1'
#
loop_
_entity.id
_entity.type
_entity.pdbx_description
1 polymer ?
#
loop_
_entity_poly.entity_id
_entity_poly.type
_entity_poly.pdbx_seq_one_letter_code
_entity_poly.pdbx_strand_id
1 'polypeptide(L)'
;MNVELDQLEAFVAAAEHGSFSAAARHLRKAQSAVSVLISSLEDDLNVKLFSRATRSPALTEAGKRLLPEARLMLDRREHLISVARNFDAHVESRLVVALDELYPEPAVAALFAAFAQHYPHVELELQFPHSSVIAGLLKDGKVDLGVMWRLDQMPSELGFQTIGWVPLVLVCGRNHPLASMPVSWEDLKTHRQIMVRKRSDEDEKHRLRVAAEVWWVESHWVILQILKQGIGWAYIPEHILRDSPLAGELVIPKLQFDGGAHPVALELVWNKHRPHGPAAKWLRQQFASDKF
;
A
#
# COMPACT_ATOMS: atom_id res chain seq x y z
N MET A 1 25.67 -29.16 18.86
CA MET A 1 24.36 -28.80 18.31
C MET A 1 24.61 -28.17 16.94
N ASN A 2 24.31 -28.85 15.87
CA ASN A 2 24.51 -28.37 14.50
C ASN A 2 23.24 -28.71 13.71
N VAL A 3 22.35 -27.71 13.51
CA VAL A 3 21.09 -27.91 12.79
C VAL A 3 21.32 -27.60 11.31
N GLU A 4 21.07 -28.59 10.45
CA GLU A 4 21.22 -28.47 9.00
C GLU A 4 19.87 -28.19 8.31
N LEU A 5 19.91 -27.49 7.19
CA LEU A 5 18.69 -27.14 6.45
C LEU A 5 17.95 -28.38 5.93
N ASP A 6 18.67 -29.41 5.48
CA ASP A 6 18.10 -30.66 5.03
C ASP A 6 17.30 -31.39 6.12
N GLN A 7 17.73 -31.28 7.39
CA GLN A 7 17.01 -31.81 8.54
C GLN A 7 15.72 -31.04 8.77
N LEU A 8 15.73 -29.72 8.65
CA LEU A 8 14.53 -28.86 8.78
C LEU A 8 13.53 -29.13 7.65
N GLU A 9 14.01 -29.27 6.40
CA GLU A 9 13.18 -29.65 5.27
C GLU A 9 12.49 -31.00 5.49
N ALA A 10 13.22 -32.01 5.99
CA ALA A 10 12.67 -33.33 6.29
C ALA A 10 11.62 -33.24 7.40
N PHE A 11 11.86 -32.47 8.43
CA PHE A 11 10.94 -32.27 9.55
C PHE A 11 9.63 -31.61 9.10
N VAL A 12 9.74 -30.47 8.40
CA VAL A 12 8.57 -29.72 7.90
C VAL A 12 7.75 -30.58 6.94
N ALA A 13 8.40 -31.22 5.95
CA ALA A 13 7.72 -32.09 4.98
C ALA A 13 7.01 -33.26 5.67
N ALA A 14 7.62 -33.87 6.70
CA ALA A 14 6.99 -34.97 7.42
C ALA A 14 5.75 -34.52 8.22
N ALA A 15 5.80 -33.32 8.78
CA ALA A 15 4.68 -32.71 9.50
C ALA A 15 3.50 -32.36 8.56
N GLU A 16 3.80 -31.84 7.37
CA GLU A 16 2.79 -31.39 6.39
C GLU A 16 2.14 -32.56 5.64
N HIS A 17 2.93 -33.56 5.25
CA HIS A 17 2.43 -34.69 4.50
C HIS A 17 1.97 -35.88 5.37
N GLY A 18 2.09 -35.76 6.68
CA GLY A 18 1.54 -36.73 7.65
C GLY A 18 2.23 -38.09 7.70
N SER A 19 3.32 -38.29 6.91
CA SER A 19 4.13 -39.52 6.96
C SER A 19 5.54 -39.32 6.39
N PHE A 20 6.50 -40.08 6.94
CA PHE A 20 7.90 -40.04 6.42
C PHE A 20 8.00 -40.52 4.96
N SER A 21 7.14 -41.46 4.56
CA SER A 21 7.09 -41.95 3.17
C SER A 21 6.54 -40.89 2.20
N ALA A 22 5.54 -40.09 2.62
CA ALA A 22 5.00 -39.01 1.82
C ALA A 22 5.99 -37.84 1.73
N ALA A 23 6.64 -37.48 2.83
CA ALA A 23 7.74 -36.50 2.86
C ALA A 23 8.88 -36.91 1.94
N ALA A 24 9.27 -38.17 1.97
CA ALA A 24 10.34 -38.70 1.11
C ALA A 24 10.01 -38.56 -0.39
N ARG A 25 8.76 -38.87 -0.79
CA ARG A 25 8.30 -38.63 -2.17
C ARG A 25 8.34 -37.16 -2.55
N HIS A 26 7.86 -36.29 -1.64
CA HIS A 26 7.88 -34.83 -1.86
C HIS A 26 9.29 -34.30 -2.06
N LEU A 27 10.22 -34.72 -1.19
CA LEU A 27 11.62 -34.28 -1.21
C LEU A 27 12.48 -35.05 -2.24
N ARG A 28 11.90 -36.04 -2.97
CA ARG A 28 12.61 -36.92 -3.89
C ARG A 28 13.82 -37.63 -3.24
N LYS A 29 13.68 -38.01 -1.96
CA LYS A 29 14.69 -38.73 -1.17
C LYS A 29 14.16 -40.12 -0.81
N ALA A 30 15.05 -41.02 -0.40
CA ALA A 30 14.63 -42.32 0.18
C ALA A 30 13.98 -42.11 1.55
N GLN A 31 12.99 -42.92 1.91
CA GLN A 31 12.34 -42.85 3.22
C GLN A 31 13.33 -43.03 4.38
N SER A 32 14.32 -43.91 4.23
CA SER A 32 15.39 -44.10 5.23
C SER A 32 16.20 -42.81 5.43
N ALA A 33 16.51 -42.08 4.38
CA ALA A 33 17.24 -40.81 4.46
C ALA A 33 16.43 -39.75 5.24
N VAL A 34 15.12 -39.60 4.94
CA VAL A 34 14.24 -38.68 5.68
C VAL A 34 14.16 -39.07 7.16
N SER A 35 14.07 -40.36 7.46
CA SER A 35 14.05 -40.86 8.86
C SER A 35 15.34 -40.56 9.59
N VAL A 36 16.50 -40.70 8.92
CA VAL A 36 17.83 -40.35 9.49
C VAL A 36 17.92 -38.85 9.74
N LEU A 37 17.54 -38.01 8.79
CA LEU A 37 17.58 -36.54 8.94
C LEU A 37 16.73 -36.08 10.12
N ILE A 38 15.51 -36.61 10.27
CA ILE A 38 14.64 -36.29 11.41
C ILE A 38 15.24 -36.77 12.74
N SER A 39 15.75 -38.01 12.76
CA SER A 39 16.38 -38.54 13.98
C SER A 39 17.62 -37.72 14.38
N SER A 40 18.44 -37.33 13.42
CA SER A 40 19.60 -36.46 13.66
C SER A 40 19.18 -35.10 14.20
N LEU A 41 18.12 -34.49 13.65
CA LEU A 41 17.57 -33.22 14.16
C LEU A 41 17.08 -33.37 15.61
N GLU A 42 16.38 -34.46 15.92
CA GLU A 42 15.92 -34.76 17.28
C GLU A 42 17.10 -34.88 18.25
N ASP A 43 18.15 -35.56 17.82
CA ASP A 43 19.36 -35.74 18.63
C ASP A 43 20.14 -34.43 18.80
N ASP A 44 20.28 -33.62 17.73
CA ASP A 44 20.92 -32.30 17.80
C ASP A 44 20.16 -31.33 18.72
N LEU A 45 18.84 -31.34 18.69
CA LEU A 45 18.00 -30.50 19.53
C LEU A 45 17.75 -31.09 20.91
N ASN A 46 18.13 -32.37 21.12
CA ASN A 46 17.85 -33.15 22.34
C ASN A 46 16.36 -33.17 22.72
N VAL A 47 15.46 -33.23 21.71
CA VAL A 47 14.02 -33.34 21.91
C VAL A 47 13.42 -34.25 20.84
N LYS A 48 12.32 -34.98 21.17
CA LYS A 48 11.56 -35.72 20.18
C LYS A 48 10.54 -34.84 19.52
N LEU A 49 10.55 -34.79 18.18
CA LEU A 49 9.65 -34.01 17.34
C LEU A 49 8.41 -34.83 16.96
N PHE A 50 8.57 -36.13 16.77
CA PHE A 50 7.46 -37.05 16.47
C PHE A 50 7.28 -38.11 17.56
N SER A 51 6.02 -38.42 17.84
CA SER A 51 5.64 -39.57 18.70
C SER A 51 5.73 -40.86 17.91
N ARG A 52 6.35 -41.87 18.50
CA ARG A 52 6.38 -43.25 17.96
C ARG A 52 5.25 -44.10 18.43
N ALA A 53 4.28 -43.55 19.21
CA ALA A 53 3.19 -44.29 19.80
C ALA A 53 2.07 -44.68 18.81
N THR A 54 2.06 -44.12 17.61
CA THR A 54 1.02 -44.30 16.59
C THR A 54 1.61 -44.82 15.27
N ARG A 55 0.77 -45.50 14.48
CA ARG A 55 1.15 -46.03 13.15
C ARG A 55 1.56 -44.92 12.15
N SER A 56 1.13 -43.68 12.37
CA SER A 56 1.53 -42.49 11.64
C SER A 56 2.26 -41.53 12.56
N PRO A 57 3.33 -40.82 12.10
CA PRO A 57 4.07 -39.88 12.91
C PRO A 57 3.17 -38.69 13.30
N ALA A 58 2.88 -38.57 14.60
CA ALA A 58 2.19 -37.42 15.16
C ALA A 58 3.22 -36.50 15.84
N LEU A 59 3.05 -35.18 15.68
CA LEU A 59 3.91 -34.22 16.35
C LEU A 59 3.78 -34.31 17.86
N THR A 60 4.91 -34.27 18.56
CA THR A 60 4.97 -34.03 20.01
C THR A 60 4.66 -32.55 20.31
N GLU A 61 4.50 -32.18 21.57
CA GLU A 61 4.37 -30.79 21.96
C GLU A 61 5.61 -29.95 21.56
N ALA A 62 6.80 -30.54 21.66
CA ALA A 62 8.03 -29.92 21.18
C ALA A 62 7.98 -29.74 19.64
N GLY A 63 7.57 -30.78 18.90
CA GLY A 63 7.42 -30.71 17.44
C GLY A 63 6.44 -29.62 17.01
N LYS A 64 5.28 -29.49 17.68
CA LYS A 64 4.30 -28.43 17.39
C LYS A 64 4.88 -27.02 17.60
N ARG A 65 5.69 -26.83 18.65
CA ARG A 65 6.30 -25.54 18.96
C ARG A 65 7.47 -25.20 18.03
N LEU A 66 8.23 -26.20 17.59
CA LEU A 66 9.42 -26.00 16.74
C LEU A 66 9.08 -25.95 15.23
N LEU A 67 7.92 -26.47 14.81
CA LEU A 67 7.51 -26.44 13.41
C LEU A 67 7.44 -25.03 12.81
N PRO A 68 6.82 -24.01 13.46
CA PRO A 68 6.83 -22.64 12.96
C PRO A 68 8.24 -22.07 12.84
N GLU A 69 9.14 -22.36 13.78
CA GLU A 69 10.53 -21.88 13.74
C GLU A 69 11.31 -22.51 12.59
N ALA A 70 11.12 -23.83 12.36
CA ALA A 70 11.73 -24.51 11.23
C ALA A 70 11.26 -23.93 9.87
N ARG A 71 9.97 -23.65 9.73
CA ARG A 71 9.42 -22.98 8.54
C ARG A 71 10.04 -21.61 8.34
N LEU A 72 10.12 -20.80 9.38
CA LEU A 72 10.72 -19.46 9.32
C LEU A 72 12.18 -19.51 8.85
N MET A 73 12.96 -20.49 9.32
CA MET A 73 14.35 -20.64 8.86
C MET A 73 14.43 -21.01 7.38
N LEU A 74 13.57 -21.91 6.90
CA LEU A 74 13.51 -22.28 5.48
C LEU A 74 13.05 -21.10 4.62
N ASP A 75 12.06 -20.34 5.04
CA ASP A 75 11.61 -19.13 4.37
C ASP A 75 12.73 -18.08 4.28
N ARG A 76 13.53 -17.94 5.34
CA ARG A 76 14.69 -17.04 5.34
C ARG A 76 15.79 -17.48 4.38
N ARG A 77 16.01 -18.77 4.25
CA ARG A 77 16.93 -19.30 3.23
C ARG A 77 16.46 -18.95 1.83
N GLU A 78 15.19 -19.21 1.49
CA GLU A 78 14.63 -18.88 0.17
C GLU A 78 14.69 -17.37 -0.09
N HIS A 79 14.39 -16.56 0.91
CA HIS A 79 14.56 -15.12 0.83
C HIS A 79 16.00 -14.72 0.50
N LEU A 80 17.00 -15.29 1.18
CA LEU A 80 18.42 -15.02 0.92
C LEU A 80 18.80 -15.37 -0.53
N ILE A 81 18.39 -16.54 -1.01
CA ILE A 81 18.65 -16.99 -2.40
C ILE A 81 18.00 -16.03 -3.39
N SER A 82 16.77 -15.59 -3.12
CA SER A 82 16.05 -14.68 -3.99
C SER A 82 16.68 -13.29 -4.03
N VAL A 83 17.10 -12.77 -2.87
CA VAL A 83 17.86 -11.51 -2.80
C VAL A 83 19.13 -11.61 -3.65
N ALA A 84 19.87 -12.72 -3.53
CA ALA A 84 21.06 -12.93 -4.34
C ALA A 84 20.77 -12.95 -5.85
N ARG A 85 19.70 -13.62 -6.28
CA ARG A 85 19.24 -13.63 -7.70
C ARG A 85 18.82 -12.25 -8.19
N ASN A 86 18.17 -11.46 -7.33
CA ASN A 86 17.75 -10.10 -7.66
C ASN A 86 18.95 -9.16 -7.89
N PHE A 87 20.07 -9.38 -7.20
CA PHE A 87 21.32 -8.65 -7.47
C PHE A 87 21.81 -8.85 -8.90
N ASP A 88 21.81 -10.09 -9.39
CA ASP A 88 22.22 -10.40 -10.76
C ASP A 88 21.26 -9.79 -11.80
N ALA A 89 19.98 -9.70 -11.48
CA ALA A 89 18.95 -9.11 -12.34
C ALA A 89 18.83 -7.57 -12.19
N HIS A 90 19.66 -6.93 -11.36
CA HIS A 90 19.62 -5.50 -11.06
C HIS A 90 18.24 -5.02 -10.55
N VAL A 91 17.47 -5.89 -9.90
CA VAL A 91 16.20 -5.56 -9.27
C VAL A 91 16.50 -4.79 -7.97
N GLU A 92 15.78 -3.73 -7.72
CA GLU A 92 15.89 -2.97 -6.48
C GLU A 92 15.58 -3.85 -5.27
N SER A 93 16.40 -3.77 -4.22
CA SER A 93 16.12 -4.46 -2.95
C SER A 93 15.04 -3.75 -2.13
N ARG A 94 14.88 -2.44 -2.36
CA ARG A 94 13.89 -1.58 -1.72
C ARG A 94 13.35 -0.58 -2.71
N LEU A 95 12.06 -0.27 -2.57
CA LEU A 95 11.37 0.74 -3.36
C LEU A 95 10.48 1.57 -2.44
N VAL A 96 10.59 2.89 -2.51
CA VAL A 96 9.77 3.84 -1.75
C VAL A 96 8.82 4.55 -2.70
N VAL A 97 7.52 4.42 -2.46
CA VAL A 97 6.47 5.02 -3.29
C VAL A 97 5.63 5.96 -2.44
N ALA A 98 5.47 7.19 -2.89
CA ALA A 98 4.61 8.18 -2.25
C ALA A 98 3.32 8.40 -3.06
N LEU A 99 2.18 8.27 -2.41
CA LEU A 99 0.86 8.43 -3.03
C LEU A 99 0.09 9.54 -2.31
N ASP A 100 -0.45 10.49 -3.07
CA ASP A 100 -1.43 11.42 -2.52
C ASP A 100 -2.76 10.69 -2.26
N GLU A 101 -3.51 11.10 -1.23
CA GLU A 101 -4.84 10.53 -0.90
C GLU A 101 -5.86 10.66 -2.05
N LEU A 102 -5.56 11.46 -3.06
CA LEU A 102 -6.38 11.55 -4.28
C LEU A 102 -6.32 10.28 -5.15
N TYR A 103 -5.32 9.43 -4.98
CA TYR A 103 -5.25 8.16 -5.71
C TYR A 103 -6.22 7.14 -5.08
N PRO A 104 -7.14 6.51 -5.86
CA PRO A 104 -8.21 5.69 -5.31
C PRO A 104 -7.69 4.45 -4.55
N GLU A 105 -8.18 4.24 -3.31
CA GLU A 105 -7.78 3.11 -2.47
C GLU A 105 -7.94 1.72 -3.13
N PRO A 106 -9.04 1.43 -3.86
CA PRO A 106 -9.16 0.14 -4.53
C PRO A 106 -8.07 -0.11 -5.58
N ALA A 107 -7.63 0.94 -6.29
CA ALA A 107 -6.54 0.86 -7.25
C ALA A 107 -5.20 0.61 -6.54
N VAL A 108 -4.96 1.26 -5.39
CA VAL A 108 -3.80 1.00 -4.53
C VAL A 108 -3.72 -0.48 -4.16
N ALA A 109 -4.81 -1.03 -3.62
CA ALA A 109 -4.84 -2.41 -3.15
C ALA A 109 -4.58 -3.42 -4.27
N ALA A 110 -5.22 -3.24 -5.44
CA ALA A 110 -5.06 -4.12 -6.59
C ALA A 110 -3.64 -4.07 -7.15
N LEU A 111 -3.08 -2.87 -7.32
CA LEU A 111 -1.74 -2.66 -7.84
C LEU A 111 -0.67 -3.32 -6.97
N PHE A 112 -0.73 -3.09 -5.64
CA PHE A 112 0.30 -3.62 -4.75
C PHE A 112 0.11 -5.11 -4.45
N ALA A 113 -1.09 -5.67 -4.58
CA ALA A 113 -1.30 -7.12 -4.60
C ALA A 113 -0.58 -7.77 -5.80
N ALA A 114 -0.68 -7.17 -7.00
CA ALA A 114 0.03 -7.63 -8.18
C ALA A 114 1.56 -7.44 -8.05
N PHE A 115 1.99 -6.31 -7.46
CA PHE A 115 3.41 -6.06 -7.18
C PHE A 115 4.02 -7.13 -6.26
N ALA A 116 3.32 -7.48 -5.17
CA ALA A 116 3.77 -8.50 -4.22
C ALA A 116 3.94 -9.89 -4.88
N GLN A 117 3.12 -10.21 -5.88
CA GLN A 117 3.26 -11.46 -6.65
C GLN A 117 4.46 -11.41 -7.62
N HIS A 118 4.71 -10.25 -8.25
CA HIS A 118 5.79 -10.10 -9.24
C HIS A 118 7.17 -9.93 -8.58
N TYR A 119 7.22 -9.22 -7.47
CA TYR A 119 8.44 -8.85 -6.75
C TYR A 119 8.33 -9.18 -5.25
N PRO A 120 8.16 -10.47 -4.89
CA PRO A 120 7.86 -10.87 -3.51
C PRO A 120 8.99 -10.58 -2.51
N HIS A 121 10.18 -10.23 -3.00
CA HIS A 121 11.38 -10.01 -2.18
C HIS A 121 11.89 -8.57 -2.22
N VAL A 122 11.18 -7.67 -2.89
CA VAL A 122 11.46 -6.24 -2.86
C VAL A 122 10.79 -5.65 -1.61
N GLU A 123 11.57 -5.01 -0.76
CA GLU A 123 11.03 -4.22 0.36
C GLU A 123 10.29 -3.02 -0.21
N LEU A 124 8.98 -2.95 0.03
CA LEU A 124 8.14 -1.85 -0.42
C LEU A 124 7.77 -0.97 0.77
N GLU A 125 8.07 0.32 0.67
CA GLU A 125 7.59 1.34 1.58
C GLU A 125 6.57 2.24 0.88
N LEU A 126 5.36 2.32 1.44
CA LEU A 126 4.29 3.20 0.97
C LEU A 126 4.16 4.38 1.92
N GLN A 127 4.23 5.58 1.37
CA GLN A 127 4.03 6.81 2.11
C GLN A 127 2.82 7.55 1.53
N PHE A 128 2.05 8.22 2.39
CA PHE A 128 0.87 9.00 1.99
C PHE A 128 1.02 10.49 2.36
N PRO A 129 2.05 11.15 1.87
CA PRO A 129 2.21 12.59 2.10
C PRO A 129 1.32 13.37 1.13
N HIS A 130 1.02 14.60 1.49
CA HIS A 130 0.36 15.51 0.57
C HIS A 130 1.22 15.82 -0.68
N SER A 131 0.58 16.04 -1.84
CA SER A 131 1.22 16.29 -3.14
C SER A 131 2.36 17.31 -3.10
N SER A 132 2.21 18.40 -2.33
CA SER A 132 3.25 19.44 -2.21
C SER A 132 4.56 18.95 -1.60
N VAL A 133 4.54 17.84 -0.84
CA VAL A 133 5.72 17.25 -0.21
C VAL A 133 6.40 16.25 -1.15
N ILE A 134 5.62 15.54 -1.98
CA ILE A 134 6.09 14.46 -2.85
C ILE A 134 7.21 14.94 -3.79
N ALA A 135 7.03 16.10 -4.41
CA ALA A 135 8.04 16.65 -5.33
C ALA A 135 9.40 16.88 -4.63
N GLY A 136 9.39 17.37 -3.39
CA GLY A 136 10.60 17.53 -2.59
C GLY A 136 11.26 16.18 -2.24
N LEU A 137 10.47 15.20 -1.82
CA LEU A 137 10.95 13.87 -1.49
C LEU A 137 11.60 13.17 -2.70
N LEU A 138 11.02 13.33 -3.89
CA LEU A 138 11.59 12.81 -5.15
C LEU A 138 12.92 13.49 -5.50
N LYS A 139 13.02 14.81 -5.35
CA LYS A 139 14.27 15.56 -5.58
C LYS A 139 15.35 15.12 -4.62
N ASP A 140 15.04 14.99 -3.34
CA ASP A 140 15.95 14.53 -2.29
C ASP A 140 16.33 13.04 -2.42
N GLY A 141 15.63 12.30 -3.28
CA GLY A 141 15.81 10.87 -3.47
C GLY A 141 15.38 10.01 -2.27
N LYS A 142 14.47 10.53 -1.46
CA LYS A 142 13.84 9.80 -0.36
C LYS A 142 12.69 8.92 -0.84
N VAL A 143 12.16 9.20 -2.03
CA VAL A 143 11.09 8.48 -2.71
C VAL A 143 11.54 8.21 -4.14
N ASP A 144 11.22 7.03 -4.66
CA ASP A 144 11.58 6.61 -6.01
C ASP A 144 10.48 6.97 -7.03
N LEU A 145 9.22 6.74 -6.65
CA LEU A 145 8.04 7.07 -7.46
C LEU A 145 7.03 7.85 -6.62
N GLY A 146 6.36 8.81 -7.24
CA GLY A 146 5.29 9.57 -6.62
C GLY A 146 4.04 9.63 -7.48
N VAL A 147 2.86 9.55 -6.86
CA VAL A 147 1.58 9.93 -7.49
C VAL A 147 1.08 11.17 -6.76
N MET A 148 0.87 12.22 -7.50
CA MET A 148 0.53 13.51 -6.94
C MET A 148 -0.38 14.31 -7.88
N TRP A 149 -1.09 15.25 -7.34
CA TRP A 149 -1.79 16.24 -8.12
C TRP A 149 -0.80 17.11 -8.92
N ARG A 150 -1.19 17.48 -10.16
CA ARG A 150 -0.37 18.32 -11.02
C ARG A 150 -0.06 19.69 -10.36
N LEU A 151 1.21 20.00 -10.24
CA LEU A 151 1.69 21.33 -9.82
C LEU A 151 1.58 22.32 -10.98
N ASP A 152 1.40 23.62 -10.67
CA ASP A 152 1.40 24.66 -11.69
C ASP A 152 2.75 24.76 -12.39
N GLN A 153 3.84 24.54 -11.65
CA GLN A 153 5.19 24.44 -12.18
C GLN A 153 5.84 23.14 -11.72
N MET A 154 6.04 22.23 -12.65
CA MET A 154 6.74 20.98 -12.38
C MET A 154 8.25 21.24 -12.41
N PRO A 155 9.01 20.85 -11.36
CA PRO A 155 10.46 20.97 -11.36
C PRO A 155 11.11 20.28 -12.56
N SER A 156 12.12 20.90 -13.16
CA SER A 156 12.78 20.42 -14.39
C SER A 156 13.42 19.04 -14.22
N GLU A 157 13.88 18.71 -13.00
CA GLU A 157 14.51 17.45 -12.63
C GLU A 157 13.52 16.28 -12.59
N LEU A 158 12.22 16.58 -12.50
CA LEU A 158 11.19 15.57 -12.41
C LEU A 158 10.62 15.23 -13.79
N GLY A 159 10.50 13.93 -14.06
CA GLY A 159 9.67 13.39 -15.13
C GLY A 159 8.27 13.17 -14.60
N PHE A 160 7.27 13.34 -15.45
CA PHE A 160 5.89 13.08 -15.07
C PHE A 160 5.07 12.52 -16.24
N GLN A 161 3.98 11.85 -15.90
CA GLN A 161 2.99 11.33 -16.82
C GLN A 161 1.62 11.41 -16.18
N THR A 162 0.65 12.00 -16.88
CA THR A 162 -0.75 12.01 -16.42
C THR A 162 -1.31 10.58 -16.45
N ILE A 163 -1.81 10.12 -15.32
CA ILE A 163 -2.38 8.78 -15.15
C ILE A 163 -3.89 8.78 -14.98
N GLY A 164 -4.50 9.91 -14.66
CA GLY A 164 -5.95 10.01 -14.53
C GLY A 164 -6.39 11.42 -14.14
N TRP A 165 -7.72 11.53 -13.95
CA TRP A 165 -8.38 12.76 -13.53
C TRP A 165 -9.36 12.43 -12.40
N VAL A 166 -9.20 13.10 -11.29
CA VAL A 166 -10.06 12.91 -10.11
C VAL A 166 -11.03 14.09 -10.01
N PRO A 167 -12.34 13.84 -10.12
CA PRO A 167 -13.32 14.88 -9.90
C PRO A 167 -13.38 15.25 -8.42
N LEU A 168 -13.26 16.55 -8.12
CA LEU A 168 -13.54 17.11 -6.81
C LEU A 168 -14.97 17.64 -6.80
N VAL A 169 -15.79 17.14 -5.90
CA VAL A 169 -17.19 17.56 -5.73
C VAL A 169 -17.32 18.39 -4.45
N LEU A 170 -18.21 19.37 -4.49
CA LEU A 170 -18.56 20.16 -3.31
C LEU A 170 -19.45 19.33 -2.40
N VAL A 171 -19.10 19.22 -1.12
CA VAL A 171 -19.79 18.39 -0.12
C VAL A 171 -20.08 19.19 1.14
N CYS A 172 -21.24 18.97 1.74
CA CYS A 172 -21.60 19.44 3.08
C CYS A 172 -22.40 18.38 3.84
N GLY A 173 -22.58 18.57 5.13
CA GLY A 173 -23.44 17.70 5.94
C GLY A 173 -24.94 17.91 5.60
N ARG A 174 -25.77 16.87 5.77
CA ARG A 174 -27.22 16.96 5.54
C ARG A 174 -27.91 18.05 6.37
N ASN A 175 -27.35 18.37 7.54
CA ASN A 175 -27.87 19.38 8.45
C ASN A 175 -27.29 20.79 8.20
N HIS A 176 -26.44 20.94 7.18
CA HIS A 176 -25.86 22.22 6.82
C HIS A 176 -26.85 23.05 5.97
N PRO A 177 -26.94 24.39 6.13
CA PRO A 177 -27.84 25.22 5.32
C PRO A 177 -27.73 25.02 3.82
N LEU A 178 -26.51 24.83 3.30
CA LEU A 178 -26.26 24.59 1.88
C LEU A 178 -26.89 23.28 1.35
N ALA A 179 -27.27 22.34 2.21
CA ALA A 179 -27.88 21.08 1.79
C ALA A 179 -29.31 21.22 1.27
N SER A 180 -30.03 22.26 1.70
CA SER A 180 -31.47 22.43 1.46
C SER A 180 -31.83 23.51 0.45
N MET A 181 -30.82 24.19 -0.13
CA MET A 181 -31.04 25.30 -1.08
C MET A 181 -30.13 25.18 -2.30
N PRO A 182 -30.51 25.79 -3.44
CA PRO A 182 -29.57 25.97 -4.55
C PRO A 182 -28.46 26.96 -4.14
N VAL A 183 -27.21 26.52 -4.24
CA VAL A 183 -26.03 27.22 -3.70
C VAL A 183 -25.42 28.17 -4.73
N SER A 184 -25.27 29.43 -4.39
CA SER A 184 -24.56 30.45 -5.17
C SER A 184 -23.10 30.58 -4.72
N TRP A 185 -22.29 31.32 -5.50
CA TRP A 185 -20.93 31.68 -5.08
C TRP A 185 -20.89 32.52 -3.79
N GLU A 186 -21.90 33.36 -3.57
CA GLU A 186 -21.99 34.18 -2.37
C GLU A 186 -22.25 33.35 -1.13
N ASP A 187 -23.10 32.32 -1.27
CA ASP A 187 -23.35 31.37 -0.18
C ASP A 187 -22.07 30.63 0.23
N LEU A 188 -21.24 30.25 -0.73
CA LEU A 188 -19.96 29.59 -0.44
C LEU A 188 -18.98 30.50 0.30
N LYS A 189 -18.95 31.80 -0.01
CA LYS A 189 -18.07 32.77 0.64
C LYS A 189 -18.45 33.03 2.09
N THR A 190 -19.76 32.96 2.41
CA THR A 190 -20.30 33.27 3.73
C THR A 190 -20.31 32.08 4.69
N HIS A 191 -20.16 30.85 4.16
CA HIS A 191 -20.10 29.65 4.97
C HIS A 191 -18.66 29.14 5.06
N ARG A 192 -18.29 28.61 6.24
CA ARG A 192 -16.94 28.09 6.51
C ARG A 192 -16.55 27.02 5.50
N GLN A 193 -15.36 27.13 4.94
CA GLN A 193 -14.76 26.12 4.08
C GLN A 193 -13.77 25.28 4.89
N ILE A 194 -13.84 23.95 4.74
CA ILE A 194 -12.86 23.04 5.29
C ILE A 194 -11.92 22.64 4.16
N MET A 195 -10.64 22.87 4.32
CA MET A 195 -9.64 22.66 3.27
C MET A 195 -8.53 21.70 3.75
N VAL A 196 -8.00 20.95 2.82
CA VAL A 196 -6.81 20.12 3.09
C VAL A 196 -5.60 21.03 3.29
N ARG A 197 -4.90 20.84 4.43
CA ARG A 197 -3.71 21.64 4.75
C ARG A 197 -2.52 21.18 3.90
N LYS A 198 -1.89 22.13 3.24
CA LYS A 198 -0.62 21.97 2.54
C LYS A 198 0.53 22.44 3.40
N ARG A 199 1.61 21.67 3.52
CA ARG A 199 2.78 22.01 4.35
C ARG A 199 3.81 22.88 3.64
N SER A 200 3.74 23.04 2.32
CA SER A 200 4.66 23.86 1.54
C SER A 200 3.90 24.80 0.60
N ASP A 201 4.48 25.98 0.37
CA ASP A 201 4.06 27.07 -0.48
C ASP A 201 2.75 27.80 -0.14
N GLU A 202 2.93 29.08 0.19
CA GLU A 202 1.81 29.99 0.47
C GLU A 202 0.94 30.24 -0.77
N ASP A 203 1.51 30.22 -1.97
CA ASP A 203 0.79 30.53 -3.22
C ASP A 203 -0.23 29.43 -3.62
N GLU A 204 0.07 28.16 -3.41
CA GLU A 204 -0.89 27.08 -3.69
C GLU A 204 -2.02 26.95 -2.64
N LYS A 205 -1.85 27.51 -1.43
CA LYS A 205 -2.86 27.47 -0.37
C LYS A 205 -4.18 28.11 -0.79
N HIS A 206 -4.18 29.00 -1.76
CA HIS A 206 -5.33 29.81 -2.13
C HIS A 206 -6.10 29.31 -3.36
N ARG A 207 -5.59 28.32 -4.09
CA ARG A 207 -6.16 27.90 -5.39
C ARG A 207 -7.63 27.43 -5.33
N LEU A 208 -8.04 26.77 -4.25
CA LEU A 208 -9.43 26.31 -4.04
C LEU A 208 -10.14 27.09 -2.92
N ARG A 209 -9.51 28.15 -2.39
CA ARG A 209 -10.12 28.95 -1.33
C ARG A 209 -11.17 29.87 -1.91
N VAL A 210 -12.39 29.73 -1.39
CA VAL A 210 -13.55 30.56 -1.74
C VAL A 210 -14.03 31.36 -0.53
N ALA A 211 -14.12 30.72 0.64
CA ALA A 211 -14.69 31.29 1.84
C ALA A 211 -13.73 32.26 2.57
N ALA A 212 -14.31 33.22 3.28
CA ALA A 212 -13.57 34.09 4.19
C ALA A 212 -13.03 33.31 5.39
N GLU A 213 -13.86 32.43 5.97
CA GLU A 213 -13.49 31.55 7.08
C GLU A 213 -13.05 30.19 6.60
N VAL A 214 -11.86 29.76 6.98
CA VAL A 214 -11.29 28.48 6.55
C VAL A 214 -10.73 27.73 7.75
N TRP A 215 -11.05 26.42 7.81
CA TRP A 215 -10.34 25.48 8.65
C TRP A 215 -9.41 24.61 7.80
N TRP A 216 -8.21 24.36 8.32
CA TRP A 216 -7.20 23.56 7.66
C TRP A 216 -7.07 22.19 8.34
N VAL A 217 -7.23 21.13 7.58
CA VAL A 217 -7.23 19.73 8.05
C VAL A 217 -6.32 18.92 7.13
N GLU A 218 -5.55 17.97 7.68
CA GLU A 218 -4.56 17.20 6.89
C GLU A 218 -5.15 15.93 6.23
N SER A 219 -6.39 15.54 6.52
CA SER A 219 -7.01 14.29 6.03
C SER A 219 -8.43 14.51 5.55
N HIS A 220 -8.76 14.00 4.37
CA HIS A 220 -10.11 14.00 3.83
C HIS A 220 -11.09 13.23 4.74
N TRP A 221 -10.66 12.13 5.35
CA TRP A 221 -11.50 11.36 6.28
C TRP A 221 -11.94 12.18 7.50
N VAL A 222 -11.04 12.99 8.05
CA VAL A 222 -11.38 13.91 9.14
C VAL A 222 -12.30 15.02 8.66
N ILE A 223 -12.09 15.52 7.43
CA ILE A 223 -12.99 16.51 6.82
C ILE A 223 -14.41 15.95 6.73
N LEU A 224 -14.61 14.72 6.24
CA LEU A 224 -15.94 14.11 6.16
C LEU A 224 -16.62 14.03 7.53
N GLN A 225 -15.88 13.71 8.60
CA GLN A 225 -16.42 13.68 9.97
C GLN A 225 -16.84 15.07 10.46
N ILE A 226 -16.10 16.11 10.11
CA ILE A 226 -16.43 17.51 10.43
C ILE A 226 -17.69 17.95 9.67
N LEU A 227 -17.75 17.65 8.36
CA LEU A 227 -18.90 17.98 7.52
C LEU A 227 -20.19 17.30 8.00
N LYS A 228 -20.13 16.04 8.45
CA LYS A 228 -21.25 15.31 9.06
C LYS A 228 -21.88 16.07 10.22
N GLN A 229 -21.09 16.82 10.99
CA GLN A 229 -21.60 17.62 12.10
C GLN A 229 -22.27 18.94 11.64
N GLY A 230 -22.43 19.16 10.34
CA GLY A 230 -22.95 20.40 9.77
C GLY A 230 -21.96 21.57 9.84
N ILE A 231 -20.68 21.30 10.00
CA ILE A 231 -19.64 22.33 10.07
C ILE A 231 -19.05 22.58 8.70
N GLY A 232 -19.56 23.61 8.00
CA GLY A 232 -19.00 24.08 6.75
C GLY A 232 -19.19 23.15 5.54
N TRP A 233 -18.39 23.42 4.51
CA TRP A 233 -18.37 22.70 3.25
C TRP A 233 -16.92 22.47 2.76
N ALA A 234 -16.71 21.51 1.88
CA ALA A 234 -15.40 21.20 1.31
C ALA A 234 -15.50 20.70 -0.14
N TYR A 235 -14.40 20.82 -0.88
CA TYR A 235 -14.18 20.01 -2.08
C TYR A 235 -13.57 18.67 -1.67
N ILE A 236 -14.22 17.58 -2.07
CA ILE A 236 -13.83 16.20 -1.72
C ILE A 236 -13.68 15.40 -3.02
N PRO A 237 -12.66 14.55 -3.17
CA PRO A 237 -12.61 13.58 -4.25
C PRO A 237 -13.87 12.72 -4.27
N GLU A 238 -14.52 12.61 -5.43
CA GLU A 238 -15.82 11.94 -5.53
C GLU A 238 -15.77 10.49 -5.05
N HIS A 239 -14.66 9.78 -5.32
CA HIS A 239 -14.49 8.40 -4.87
C HIS A 239 -14.40 8.29 -3.35
N ILE A 240 -13.74 9.24 -2.66
CA ILE A 240 -13.65 9.26 -1.19
C ILE A 240 -15.06 9.44 -0.58
N LEU A 241 -15.89 10.28 -1.17
CA LEU A 241 -17.28 10.43 -0.74
C LEU A 241 -18.08 9.15 -0.98
N ARG A 242 -18.02 8.62 -2.21
CA ARG A 242 -18.80 7.46 -2.65
C ARG A 242 -18.48 6.21 -1.80
N ASP A 243 -17.19 5.97 -1.54
CA ASP A 243 -16.72 4.77 -0.85
C ASP A 243 -16.73 4.94 0.67
N SER A 244 -17.10 6.13 1.16
CA SER A 244 -17.21 6.42 2.59
C SER A 244 -18.46 5.79 3.21
N PRO A 245 -18.35 5.21 4.43
CA PRO A 245 -19.53 4.82 5.22
C PRO A 245 -20.43 6.01 5.60
N LEU A 246 -19.94 7.24 5.46
CA LEU A 246 -20.67 8.47 5.72
C LEU A 246 -21.41 9.02 4.49
N ALA A 247 -21.34 8.38 3.33
CA ALA A 247 -21.99 8.85 2.10
C ALA A 247 -23.47 9.20 2.30
N GLY A 248 -24.17 8.41 3.11
CA GLY A 248 -25.58 8.65 3.45
C GLY A 248 -25.86 9.88 4.34
N GLU A 249 -24.85 10.43 5.01
CA GLU A 249 -24.98 11.58 5.92
C GLU A 249 -24.48 12.90 5.32
N LEU A 250 -23.89 12.82 4.13
CA LEU A 250 -23.33 13.93 3.38
C LEU A 250 -24.14 14.19 2.12
N VAL A 251 -24.02 15.40 1.57
CA VAL A 251 -24.77 15.85 0.40
C VAL A 251 -23.85 16.62 -0.55
N ILE A 252 -23.99 16.35 -1.84
CA ILE A 252 -23.53 17.24 -2.91
C ILE A 252 -24.66 18.22 -3.18
N PRO A 253 -24.57 19.48 -2.74
CA PRO A 253 -25.66 20.44 -2.90
C PRO A 253 -25.84 20.81 -4.38
N LYS A 254 -27.06 21.24 -4.74
CA LYS A 254 -27.34 21.74 -6.08
C LYS A 254 -26.73 23.12 -6.26
N LEU A 255 -25.83 23.28 -7.22
CA LEU A 255 -25.19 24.57 -7.52
C LEU A 255 -26.02 25.39 -8.52
N GLN A 256 -26.01 26.72 -8.36
CA GLN A 256 -26.63 27.69 -9.29
C GLN A 256 -25.68 28.09 -10.43
N PHE A 257 -24.44 27.61 -10.42
CA PHE A 257 -23.39 27.90 -11.40
C PHE A 257 -22.85 26.61 -12.01
N ASP A 258 -22.25 26.72 -13.18
CA ASP A 258 -21.58 25.59 -13.82
C ASP A 258 -20.23 25.34 -13.11
N GLY A 259 -20.08 24.20 -12.48
CA GLY A 259 -18.90 23.92 -11.68
C GLY A 259 -19.06 22.77 -10.69
N GLY A 260 -19.97 21.84 -10.96
CA GLY A 260 -20.29 20.73 -10.05
C GLY A 260 -19.13 19.79 -9.75
N ALA A 261 -18.18 19.65 -10.68
CA ALA A 261 -16.95 18.87 -10.46
C ALA A 261 -15.74 19.63 -11.01
N HIS A 262 -14.68 19.73 -10.19
CA HIS A 262 -13.41 20.27 -10.61
C HIS A 262 -12.41 19.12 -10.78
N PRO A 263 -12.20 18.57 -12.01
CA PRO A 263 -11.28 17.48 -12.20
C PRO A 263 -9.84 17.96 -11.99
N VAL A 264 -9.10 17.25 -11.16
CA VAL A 264 -7.66 17.46 -10.96
C VAL A 264 -6.89 16.33 -11.61
N ALA A 265 -5.82 16.68 -12.33
CA ALA A 265 -4.96 15.70 -12.95
C ALA A 265 -4.07 15.04 -11.89
N LEU A 266 -4.02 13.72 -11.89
CA LEU A 266 -3.02 12.96 -11.17
C LEU A 266 -1.84 12.64 -12.08
N GLU A 267 -0.67 12.92 -11.55
CA GLU A 267 0.62 12.70 -12.21
C GLU A 267 1.39 11.60 -11.49
N LEU A 268 1.83 10.61 -12.24
CA LEU A 268 2.94 9.77 -11.85
C LEU A 268 4.23 10.54 -12.07
N VAL A 269 5.05 10.68 -11.03
CA VAL A 269 6.24 11.53 -11.02
C VAL A 269 7.46 10.75 -10.55
N TRP A 270 8.62 11.05 -11.12
CA TRP A 270 9.90 10.42 -10.77
C TRP A 270 11.07 11.40 -11.03
N ASN A 271 12.22 11.14 -10.40
CA ASN A 271 13.43 11.89 -10.68
C ASN A 271 14.08 11.39 -11.98
N LYS A 272 14.27 12.27 -12.97
CA LYS A 272 14.87 11.94 -14.28
C LYS A 272 16.33 11.47 -14.19
N HIS A 273 17.04 11.92 -13.16
CA HIS A 273 18.47 11.66 -12.98
C HIS A 273 18.74 10.36 -12.17
N ARG A 274 17.70 9.72 -11.66
CA ARG A 274 17.83 8.45 -10.95
C ARG A 274 17.37 7.29 -11.85
N PRO A 275 18.27 6.35 -12.17
CA PRO A 275 17.89 5.19 -12.96
C PRO A 275 16.94 4.30 -12.14
N HIS A 276 15.88 3.85 -12.76
CA HIS A 276 14.97 2.87 -12.19
C HIS A 276 15.37 1.46 -12.66
N GLY A 277 15.41 0.53 -11.74
CA GLY A 277 15.52 -0.90 -12.02
C GLY A 277 14.18 -1.51 -12.48
N PRO A 278 14.13 -2.83 -12.62
CA PRO A 278 12.95 -3.53 -13.13
C PRO A 278 11.67 -3.32 -12.33
N ALA A 279 11.76 -3.32 -10.99
CA ALA A 279 10.57 -3.19 -10.14
C ALA A 279 9.92 -1.79 -10.26
N ALA A 280 10.70 -0.73 -10.21
CA ALA A 280 10.20 0.63 -10.40
C ALA A 280 9.66 0.87 -11.82
N LYS A 281 10.31 0.31 -12.86
CA LYS A 281 9.83 0.37 -14.25
C LYS A 281 8.48 -0.34 -14.40
N TRP A 282 8.34 -1.52 -13.80
CA TRP A 282 7.08 -2.26 -13.81
C TRP A 282 5.96 -1.46 -13.14
N LEU A 283 6.19 -0.91 -11.93
CA LEU A 283 5.20 -0.06 -11.26
C LEU A 283 4.81 1.15 -12.11
N ARG A 284 5.76 1.81 -12.74
CA ARG A 284 5.47 2.93 -13.65
C ARG A 284 4.54 2.53 -14.80
N GLN A 285 4.75 1.35 -15.38
CA GLN A 285 3.90 0.83 -16.45
C GLN A 285 2.50 0.51 -15.93
N GLN A 286 2.38 -0.08 -14.74
CA GLN A 286 1.08 -0.38 -14.15
C GLN A 286 0.30 0.90 -13.83
N PHE A 287 0.91 1.87 -13.16
CA PHE A 287 0.28 3.18 -12.92
C PHE A 287 -0.18 3.87 -14.22
N ALA A 288 0.59 3.75 -15.30
CA ALA A 288 0.23 4.35 -16.58
C ALA A 288 -0.91 3.62 -17.31
N SER A 289 -1.11 2.33 -17.04
CA SER A 289 -2.16 1.51 -17.63
C SER A 289 -3.46 1.48 -16.81
N ASP A 290 -3.38 1.78 -15.54
CA ASP A 290 -4.53 1.84 -14.62
C ASP A 290 -5.31 3.14 -14.89
N LYS A 291 -6.45 3.00 -15.58
CA LYS A 291 -7.37 4.10 -15.85
C LYS A 291 -8.52 4.01 -14.85
N PHE A 292 -8.57 4.90 -13.90
CA PHE A 292 -9.66 5.06 -12.94
C PHE A 292 -10.47 6.33 -13.22
#